data_92667488a5a39ffe0037b849f0b40070
#
_entry.id   92667488a5a39ffe0037b849f0b40070
#
_cell.length_a   1.000
_cell.length_b   1.000
_cell.length_c   1.000
_cell.angle_alpha   90.00
_cell.angle_beta   90.00
_cell.angle_gamma   90.00
#
_symmetry.space_group_name_H-M   'P 1'
#
loop_
_entity.id
_entity.type
_entity.pdbx_description
1 polymer ?
#
loop_
_entity_poly.entity_id
_entity_poly.type
_entity_poly.pdbx_seq_one_letter_code
_entity_poly.pdbx_strand_id
1 'polypeptide(L)'
;MSKLLPTIDFIRESDPEIAELTAQELRRQQRNLELIASENIASPAVIACMGSILTNKYAEGLPGKRYYGGCEIVDEIERIAIERAKALFGCEAANVQPHSGAQANLAVYAAFLQPGDTLVSMSLENGGHLSHGSPVNHSGKTYHVVSYGVDPQTGRIDYDQVESIVKEQHPRILLAGASAYPRALNFEKFADIAHRHGALLMVDMAHIAGLVAGGQHQSPVPYADIVTTTTHKTLRGPRGGMILCKEEFAKKMNSGVFPGTQGGPLMHVIAAKAICFREAMQPSFRDYAAQTVKNAKALADALLARGFDLVSGGTDNHLMLADLRPLHITGKELQRRLDENYITANKNAIPNDPERPFVTSGIRIGTPAVTTRGLREADMQTIAQCIYDTATDFEGTQEQVRRTVCALTAKYPIYA
;
A
#
# COMPACT_ATOMS: atom_id res chain seq x y z
N MET A 1 16.54 23.87 -9.82
CA MET A 1 15.18 23.88 -10.40
C MET A 1 14.58 22.49 -10.26
N SER A 2 13.35 22.40 -9.79
CA SER A 2 12.65 21.11 -9.67
C SER A 2 12.59 20.41 -11.04
N LYS A 3 12.90 19.11 -11.08
CA LYS A 3 12.81 18.28 -12.30
C LYS A 3 11.40 18.14 -12.84
N LEU A 4 10.37 18.54 -12.05
CA LEU A 4 8.96 18.50 -12.44
C LEU A 4 8.45 19.84 -13.01
N LEU A 5 9.16 20.95 -12.84
CA LEU A 5 8.74 22.26 -13.36
C LEU A 5 8.53 22.27 -14.87
N PRO A 6 9.42 21.67 -15.71
CA PRO A 6 9.17 21.64 -17.15
C PRO A 6 7.85 20.96 -17.54
N THR A 7 7.43 19.92 -16.82
CA THR A 7 6.15 19.24 -17.07
C THR A 7 4.97 20.15 -16.76
N ILE A 8 5.04 20.92 -15.66
CA ILE A 8 3.99 21.86 -15.28
C ILE A 8 3.91 23.00 -16.30
N ASP A 9 5.05 23.46 -16.84
CA ASP A 9 5.09 24.50 -17.87
C ASP A 9 4.45 24.03 -19.17
N PHE A 10 4.67 22.80 -19.62
CA PHE A 10 3.96 22.21 -20.75
C PHE A 10 2.44 22.13 -20.54
N ILE A 11 1.99 21.76 -19.32
CA ILE A 11 0.57 21.74 -19.00
C ILE A 11 0.00 23.16 -19.10
N ARG A 12 0.76 24.17 -18.63
CA ARG A 12 0.34 25.58 -18.64
C ARG A 12 0.10 26.16 -20.03
N GLU A 13 0.85 25.69 -21.03
CA GLU A 13 0.63 26.07 -22.42
C GLU A 13 -0.74 25.64 -22.95
N SER A 14 -1.27 24.53 -22.42
CA SER A 14 -2.56 23.96 -22.84
C SER A 14 -3.70 24.30 -21.90
N ASP A 15 -3.44 24.24 -20.58
CA ASP A 15 -4.43 24.47 -19.53
C ASP A 15 -3.77 25.13 -18.30
N PRO A 16 -3.85 26.47 -18.21
CA PRO A 16 -3.27 27.21 -17.08
C PRO A 16 -3.90 26.88 -15.73
N GLU A 17 -5.18 26.52 -15.69
CA GLU A 17 -5.90 26.19 -14.44
C GLU A 17 -5.39 24.87 -13.85
N ILE A 18 -5.29 23.81 -14.66
CA ILE A 18 -4.74 22.52 -14.23
C ILE A 18 -3.26 22.64 -13.89
N ALA A 19 -2.49 23.44 -14.63
CA ALA A 19 -1.09 23.69 -14.31
C ALA A 19 -0.92 24.36 -12.94
N GLU A 20 -1.75 25.35 -12.60
CA GLU A 20 -1.69 26.02 -11.30
C GLU A 20 -2.08 25.08 -10.17
N LEU A 21 -3.13 24.27 -10.31
CA LEU A 21 -3.52 23.26 -9.30
C LEU A 21 -2.42 22.20 -9.11
N THR A 22 -1.79 21.77 -10.20
CA THR A 22 -0.64 20.83 -10.14
C THR A 22 0.55 21.45 -9.39
N ALA A 23 0.82 22.73 -9.64
CA ALA A 23 1.86 23.47 -8.92
C ALA A 23 1.53 23.65 -7.44
N GLN A 24 0.25 23.89 -7.10
CA GLN A 24 -0.22 23.95 -5.71
C GLN A 24 -0.04 22.61 -5.00
N GLU A 25 -0.38 21.50 -5.65
CA GLU A 25 -0.17 20.16 -5.09
C GLU A 25 1.32 19.85 -4.88
N LEU A 26 2.19 20.23 -5.83
CA LEU A 26 3.64 20.10 -5.65
C LEU A 26 4.10 20.89 -4.40
N ARG A 27 3.66 22.14 -4.24
CA ARG A 27 3.96 22.96 -3.05
C ARG A 27 3.44 22.31 -1.76
N ARG A 28 2.24 21.73 -1.79
CA ARG A 28 1.66 21.01 -0.65
C ARG A 28 2.55 19.82 -0.26
N GLN A 29 2.92 18.97 -1.21
CA GLN A 29 3.80 17.81 -0.95
C GLN A 29 5.18 18.22 -0.46
N GLN A 30 5.76 19.31 -0.99
CA GLN A 30 7.04 19.84 -0.53
C GLN A 30 6.97 20.35 0.92
N ARG A 31 5.87 21.01 1.28
CA ARG A 31 5.66 21.61 2.62
C ARG A 31 5.27 20.57 3.67
N ASN A 32 4.38 19.63 3.35
CA ASN A 32 3.77 18.74 4.33
C ASN A 32 4.68 17.54 4.69
N LEU A 33 4.57 17.07 5.92
CA LEU A 33 5.03 15.74 6.31
C LEU A 33 3.96 14.71 5.96
N GLU A 34 4.26 13.82 5.03
CA GLU A 34 3.37 12.76 4.60
C GLU A 34 3.54 11.52 5.48
N LEU A 35 2.53 11.24 6.30
CA LEU A 35 2.48 10.10 7.22
C LEU A 35 1.36 9.11 6.89
N ILE A 36 0.68 9.25 5.76
CA ILE A 36 -0.24 8.21 5.28
C ILE A 36 0.57 6.97 4.92
N ALA A 37 0.32 5.86 5.60
CA ALA A 37 1.10 4.63 5.47
C ALA A 37 1.08 4.01 4.06
N SER A 38 0.09 4.35 3.25
CA SER A 38 -0.07 3.88 1.86
C SER A 38 0.44 4.86 0.80
N GLU A 39 1.09 5.95 1.20
CA GLU A 39 1.66 6.93 0.29
C GLU A 39 3.20 6.91 0.30
N ASN A 40 3.77 7.34 -0.81
CA ASN A 40 5.21 7.44 -0.98
C ASN A 40 5.55 8.48 -2.06
N ILE A 41 6.84 8.79 -2.19
CA ILE A 41 7.36 9.75 -3.16
C ILE A 41 8.03 8.96 -4.27
N ALA A 42 7.38 8.88 -5.44
CA ALA A 42 7.93 8.20 -6.60
C ALA A 42 9.15 8.96 -7.16
N SER A 43 10.09 8.24 -7.78
CA SER A 43 11.24 8.88 -8.41
C SER A 43 10.83 9.75 -9.61
N PRO A 44 11.63 10.79 -9.94
CA PRO A 44 11.38 11.58 -11.15
C PRO A 44 11.33 10.73 -12.43
N ALA A 45 12.09 9.63 -12.51
CA ALA A 45 12.08 8.73 -13.66
C ALA A 45 10.74 7.97 -13.79
N VAL A 46 10.18 7.52 -12.67
CA VAL A 46 8.83 6.90 -12.64
C VAL A 46 7.77 7.90 -13.11
N ILE A 47 7.81 9.14 -12.59
CA ILE A 47 6.84 10.19 -12.96
C ILE A 47 6.98 10.55 -14.45
N ALA A 48 8.19 10.75 -14.95
CA ALA A 48 8.43 11.07 -16.35
C ALA A 48 7.92 9.98 -17.30
N CYS A 49 8.06 8.70 -16.91
CA CYS A 49 7.56 7.58 -17.69
C CYS A 49 6.03 7.54 -17.75
N MET A 50 5.36 7.94 -16.68
CA MET A 50 3.90 8.05 -16.62
C MET A 50 3.34 9.09 -17.62
N GLY A 51 4.09 10.13 -17.92
CA GLY A 51 3.76 11.17 -18.90
C GLY A 51 4.31 10.92 -20.31
N SER A 52 4.69 9.68 -20.66
CA SER A 52 5.31 9.36 -21.94
C SER A 52 4.29 9.08 -23.06
N ILE A 53 4.79 9.06 -24.31
CA ILE A 53 4.01 8.72 -25.51
C ILE A 53 3.41 7.31 -25.50
N LEU A 54 3.83 6.45 -24.58
CA LEU A 54 3.29 5.10 -24.42
C LEU A 54 1.79 5.10 -24.06
N THR A 55 1.26 6.23 -23.59
CA THR A 55 -0.18 6.44 -23.38
C THR A 55 -1.01 6.29 -24.66
N ASN A 56 -0.39 6.50 -25.84
CA ASN A 56 -1.08 6.43 -27.14
C ASN A 56 -1.29 4.98 -27.63
N LYS A 57 -0.60 3.98 -27.02
CA LYS A 57 -0.57 2.62 -27.57
C LYS A 57 -1.62 1.70 -26.96
N TYR A 58 -2.50 1.17 -27.81
CA TYR A 58 -3.45 0.14 -27.45
C TYR A 58 -2.85 -1.27 -27.62
N ALA A 59 -2.86 -2.12 -26.58
CA ALA A 59 -2.12 -3.38 -26.58
C ALA A 59 -2.87 -4.52 -25.87
N GLU A 60 -4.17 -4.73 -26.16
CA GLU A 60 -4.94 -5.86 -25.62
C GLU A 60 -4.26 -7.20 -25.91
N GLY A 61 -4.32 -8.10 -24.93
CA GLY A 61 -3.63 -9.38 -24.95
C GLY A 61 -2.33 -9.36 -24.14
N LEU A 62 -1.47 -10.32 -24.41
CA LEU A 62 -0.18 -10.50 -23.72
C LEU A 62 0.98 -10.33 -24.71
N PRO A 63 2.22 -10.11 -24.25
CA PRO A 63 3.40 -10.01 -25.12
C PRO A 63 3.50 -11.17 -26.10
N GLY A 64 3.60 -10.85 -27.39
CA GLY A 64 3.61 -11.83 -28.49
C GLY A 64 2.25 -12.44 -28.85
N LYS A 65 1.18 -12.08 -28.14
CA LYS A 65 -0.20 -12.56 -28.39
C LYS A 65 -1.19 -11.40 -28.28
N ARG A 66 -0.93 -10.30 -29.02
CA ARG A 66 -1.76 -9.10 -29.02
C ARG A 66 -2.90 -9.21 -30.02
N TYR A 67 -3.98 -8.52 -29.72
CA TYR A 67 -5.12 -8.35 -30.64
C TYR A 67 -4.91 -7.19 -31.63
N TYR A 68 -3.88 -6.36 -31.42
CA TYR A 68 -3.56 -5.17 -32.22
C TYR A 68 -2.14 -5.26 -32.80
N GLY A 69 -1.93 -4.66 -33.97
CA GLY A 69 -0.62 -4.51 -34.59
C GLY A 69 0.22 -3.40 -33.92
N GLY A 70 1.51 -3.33 -34.28
CA GLY A 70 2.45 -2.30 -33.81
C GLY A 70 2.80 -2.43 -32.33
N CYS A 71 2.84 -3.65 -31.80
CA CYS A 71 3.08 -3.90 -30.39
C CYS A 71 4.51 -4.39 -30.07
N GLU A 72 5.38 -4.49 -31.06
CA GLU A 72 6.73 -5.06 -30.93
C GLU A 72 7.55 -4.35 -29.83
N ILE A 73 7.44 -3.03 -29.70
CA ILE A 73 8.17 -2.27 -28.68
C ILE A 73 7.53 -2.40 -27.29
N VAL A 74 6.21 -2.30 -27.22
CA VAL A 74 5.50 -2.42 -25.92
C VAL A 74 5.52 -3.85 -25.39
N ASP A 75 5.66 -4.85 -26.26
CA ASP A 75 5.90 -6.24 -25.88
C ASP A 75 7.23 -6.37 -25.11
N GLU A 76 8.30 -5.75 -25.60
CA GLU A 76 9.58 -5.75 -24.90
C GLU A 76 9.51 -5.00 -23.56
N ILE A 77 8.80 -3.87 -23.50
CA ILE A 77 8.59 -3.13 -22.27
C ILE A 77 7.87 -4.00 -21.23
N GLU A 78 6.81 -4.69 -21.62
CA GLU A 78 6.06 -5.53 -20.70
C GLU A 78 6.86 -6.78 -20.30
N ARG A 79 7.63 -7.42 -21.22
CA ARG A 79 8.54 -8.52 -20.86
C ARG A 79 9.58 -8.09 -19.85
N ILE A 80 10.20 -6.91 -20.03
CA ILE A 80 11.15 -6.35 -19.06
C ILE A 80 10.48 -6.16 -17.68
N ALA A 81 9.26 -5.65 -17.64
CA ALA A 81 8.53 -5.48 -16.38
C ALA A 81 8.24 -6.82 -15.70
N ILE A 82 7.78 -7.82 -16.45
CA ILE A 82 7.53 -9.19 -15.97
C ILE A 82 8.81 -9.83 -15.41
N GLU A 83 9.91 -9.83 -16.18
CA GLU A 83 11.16 -10.45 -15.75
C GLU A 83 11.76 -9.75 -14.52
N ARG A 84 11.65 -8.41 -14.44
CA ARG A 84 12.08 -7.67 -13.23
C ARG A 84 11.21 -7.98 -12.02
N ALA A 85 9.89 -8.12 -12.19
CA ALA A 85 8.99 -8.53 -11.10
C ALA A 85 9.36 -9.94 -10.60
N LYS A 86 9.58 -10.89 -11.53
CA LYS A 86 10.01 -12.26 -11.20
C LYS A 86 11.33 -12.27 -10.45
N ALA A 87 12.32 -11.54 -10.94
CA ALA A 87 13.63 -11.46 -10.30
C ALA A 87 13.59 -10.78 -8.93
N LEU A 88 12.77 -9.72 -8.75
CA LEU A 88 12.66 -8.97 -7.51
C LEU A 88 12.01 -9.77 -6.39
N PHE A 89 10.98 -10.57 -6.70
CA PHE A 89 10.18 -11.29 -5.71
C PHE A 89 10.44 -12.81 -5.68
N GLY A 90 11.18 -13.34 -6.65
CA GLY A 90 11.48 -14.77 -6.73
C GLY A 90 10.28 -15.63 -7.12
N CYS A 91 9.34 -15.11 -7.92
CA CYS A 91 8.15 -15.83 -8.36
C CYS A 91 8.35 -16.49 -9.74
N GLU A 92 7.55 -17.53 -10.02
CA GLU A 92 7.62 -18.28 -11.28
C GLU A 92 6.90 -17.52 -12.41
N ALA A 93 5.77 -16.87 -12.12
CA ALA A 93 4.98 -16.13 -13.08
C ALA A 93 4.51 -14.78 -12.51
N ALA A 94 4.39 -13.77 -13.37
CA ALA A 94 3.92 -12.45 -13.02
C ALA A 94 3.03 -11.86 -14.11
N ASN A 95 1.98 -11.13 -13.70
CA ASN A 95 1.18 -10.28 -14.57
C ASN A 95 1.24 -8.84 -14.04
N VAL A 96 1.75 -7.93 -14.87
CA VAL A 96 1.99 -6.52 -14.52
C VAL A 96 0.90 -5.58 -15.05
N GLN A 97 -0.15 -6.13 -15.69
CA GLN A 97 -1.23 -5.34 -16.30
C GLN A 97 -2.28 -4.78 -15.33
N PRO A 98 -2.54 -5.33 -14.11
CA PRO A 98 -3.56 -4.77 -13.24
C PRO A 98 -3.38 -3.26 -13.03
N HIS A 99 -4.49 -2.49 -13.23
CA HIS A 99 -4.47 -1.03 -13.12
C HIS A 99 -4.36 -0.55 -11.67
N SER A 100 -4.77 -1.37 -10.72
CA SER A 100 -4.70 -1.12 -9.27
C SER A 100 -4.62 -2.42 -8.49
N GLY A 101 -4.31 -2.32 -7.18
CA GLY A 101 -4.37 -3.48 -6.28
C GLY A 101 -5.76 -4.09 -6.18
N ALA A 102 -6.81 -3.26 -6.13
CA ALA A 102 -8.19 -3.73 -6.11
C ALA A 102 -8.55 -4.52 -7.38
N GLN A 103 -8.06 -4.09 -8.54
CA GLN A 103 -8.26 -4.82 -9.81
C GLN A 103 -7.40 -6.09 -9.89
N ALA A 104 -6.22 -6.10 -9.28
CA ALA A 104 -5.44 -7.33 -9.12
C ALA A 104 -6.22 -8.37 -8.29
N ASN A 105 -6.79 -7.96 -7.16
CA ASN A 105 -7.64 -8.83 -6.34
C ASN A 105 -8.88 -9.32 -7.12
N LEU A 106 -9.56 -8.40 -7.81
CA LEU A 106 -10.72 -8.74 -8.64
C LEU A 106 -10.38 -9.76 -9.72
N ALA A 107 -9.24 -9.62 -10.40
CA ALA A 107 -8.78 -10.54 -11.42
C ALA A 107 -8.52 -11.95 -10.86
N VAL A 108 -7.94 -12.04 -9.65
CA VAL A 108 -7.76 -13.33 -8.95
C VAL A 108 -9.12 -13.94 -8.60
N TYR A 109 -10.04 -13.16 -8.07
CA TYR A 109 -11.38 -13.68 -7.76
C TYR A 109 -12.09 -14.16 -9.03
N ALA A 110 -12.10 -13.37 -10.09
CA ALA A 110 -12.71 -13.76 -11.38
C ALA A 110 -12.07 -15.03 -11.99
N ALA A 111 -10.79 -15.27 -11.73
CA ALA A 111 -10.10 -16.46 -12.18
C ALA A 111 -10.42 -17.70 -11.33
N PHE A 112 -10.53 -17.58 -10.01
CA PHE A 112 -10.49 -18.72 -9.10
C PHE A 112 -11.79 -18.96 -8.32
N LEU A 113 -12.72 -17.99 -8.31
CA LEU A 113 -14.01 -18.10 -7.64
C LEU A 113 -15.19 -18.07 -8.62
N GLN A 114 -16.29 -18.68 -8.21
CA GLN A 114 -17.62 -18.49 -8.80
C GLN A 114 -18.46 -17.63 -7.86
N PRO A 115 -19.48 -16.90 -8.35
CA PRO A 115 -20.42 -16.20 -7.48
C PRO A 115 -20.99 -17.14 -6.41
N GLY A 116 -20.90 -16.69 -5.14
CA GLY A 116 -21.33 -17.48 -3.98
C GLY A 116 -20.25 -18.38 -3.35
N ASP A 117 -19.08 -18.55 -3.98
CA ASP A 117 -17.97 -19.27 -3.35
C ASP A 117 -17.51 -18.55 -2.06
N THR A 118 -17.04 -19.35 -1.09
CA THR A 118 -16.58 -18.82 0.18
C THR A 118 -15.16 -18.26 0.10
N LEU A 119 -15.01 -17.02 0.56
CA LEU A 119 -13.74 -16.30 0.77
C LEU A 119 -13.57 -16.02 2.25
N VAL A 120 -12.47 -16.50 2.84
CA VAL A 120 -12.08 -16.14 4.22
C VAL A 120 -10.99 -15.08 4.18
N SER A 121 -11.17 -13.96 4.90
CA SER A 121 -10.26 -12.80 4.86
C SER A 121 -10.28 -12.02 6.18
N MET A 122 -9.29 -11.13 6.38
CA MET A 122 -9.32 -10.21 7.52
C MET A 122 -10.44 -9.18 7.38
N SER A 123 -11.20 -8.96 8.46
CA SER A 123 -12.24 -7.93 8.49
C SER A 123 -11.68 -6.52 8.29
N LEU A 124 -12.47 -5.64 7.69
CA LEU A 124 -12.09 -4.23 7.50
C LEU A 124 -11.76 -3.52 8.83
N GLU A 125 -12.54 -3.80 9.87
CA GLU A 125 -12.42 -3.24 11.22
C GLU A 125 -11.11 -3.66 11.91
N ASN A 126 -10.58 -4.83 11.57
CA ASN A 126 -9.33 -5.35 12.11
C ASN A 126 -8.10 -5.07 11.23
N GLY A 127 -8.28 -4.27 10.18
CA GLY A 127 -7.18 -3.82 9.32
C GLY A 127 -7.17 -4.43 7.91
N GLY A 128 -8.17 -5.19 7.50
CA GLY A 128 -8.34 -5.67 6.13
C GLY A 128 -8.51 -4.53 5.12
N HIS A 129 -8.61 -4.87 3.84
CA HIS A 129 -8.87 -3.90 2.77
C HIS A 129 -10.33 -4.04 2.26
N LEU A 130 -10.88 -2.95 1.69
CA LEU A 130 -12.23 -2.97 1.10
C LEU A 130 -12.42 -4.14 0.11
N SER A 131 -11.42 -4.41 -0.73
CA SER A 131 -11.48 -5.51 -1.72
C SER A 131 -11.27 -6.90 -1.11
N HIS A 132 -11.15 -7.02 0.21
CA HIS A 132 -11.07 -8.29 0.93
C HIS A 132 -12.45 -8.79 1.40
N GLY A 133 -13.54 -8.33 0.79
CA GLY A 133 -14.88 -8.82 1.10
C GLY A 133 -15.78 -7.83 1.83
N SER A 134 -15.44 -6.54 1.86
CA SER A 134 -16.33 -5.53 2.43
C SER A 134 -17.69 -5.55 1.73
N PRO A 135 -18.83 -5.48 2.47
CA PRO A 135 -20.18 -5.54 1.90
C PRO A 135 -20.48 -4.46 0.85
N VAL A 136 -19.76 -3.34 0.89
CA VAL A 136 -19.91 -2.26 -0.09
C VAL A 136 -19.05 -2.46 -1.34
N ASN A 137 -18.10 -3.41 -1.30
CA ASN A 137 -17.22 -3.73 -2.42
C ASN A 137 -17.78 -4.87 -3.28
N HIS A 138 -17.35 -4.95 -4.54
CA HIS A 138 -17.70 -6.06 -5.44
C HIS A 138 -17.46 -7.43 -4.79
N SER A 139 -16.34 -7.62 -4.09
CA SER A 139 -16.00 -8.87 -3.42
C SER A 139 -17.05 -9.31 -2.41
N GLY A 140 -17.51 -8.41 -1.55
CA GLY A 140 -18.56 -8.73 -0.54
C GLY A 140 -19.96 -8.83 -1.12
N LYS A 141 -20.20 -8.31 -2.34
CA LYS A 141 -21.49 -8.44 -3.02
C LYS A 141 -21.61 -9.72 -3.84
N THR A 142 -20.49 -10.33 -4.22
CA THR A 142 -20.44 -11.45 -5.17
C THR A 142 -20.16 -12.77 -4.48
N TYR A 143 -19.34 -12.76 -3.44
CA TYR A 143 -18.86 -13.97 -2.75
C TYR A 143 -19.42 -14.07 -1.34
N HIS A 144 -19.49 -15.30 -0.83
CA HIS A 144 -19.78 -15.54 0.58
C HIS A 144 -18.51 -15.25 1.40
N VAL A 145 -18.51 -14.14 2.13
CA VAL A 145 -17.32 -13.69 2.87
C VAL A 145 -17.47 -13.99 4.35
N VAL A 146 -16.50 -14.71 4.90
CA VAL A 146 -16.36 -14.93 6.35
C VAL A 146 -15.05 -14.28 6.79
N SER A 147 -15.11 -13.45 7.84
CA SER A 147 -13.96 -12.68 8.26
C SER A 147 -13.33 -13.24 9.54
N TYR A 148 -11.99 -13.25 9.56
CA TYR A 148 -11.23 -13.36 10.80
C TYR A 148 -10.81 -11.98 11.30
N GLY A 149 -10.49 -11.89 12.59
CA GLY A 149 -10.05 -10.67 13.24
C GLY A 149 -8.71 -10.81 13.93
N VAL A 150 -8.52 -9.97 14.93
CA VAL A 150 -7.40 -10.03 15.87
C VAL A 150 -7.91 -10.37 17.26
N ASP A 151 -7.08 -10.98 18.07
CA ASP A 151 -7.35 -11.19 19.47
C ASP A 151 -7.57 -9.84 20.18
N PRO A 152 -8.67 -9.65 20.90
CA PRO A 152 -9.03 -8.36 21.49
C PRO A 152 -8.05 -7.85 22.56
N GLN A 153 -7.31 -8.75 23.21
CA GLN A 153 -6.39 -8.38 24.28
C GLN A 153 -5.01 -8.01 23.73
N THR A 154 -4.55 -8.73 22.70
CA THR A 154 -3.20 -8.57 22.15
C THR A 154 -3.16 -7.71 20.89
N GLY A 155 -4.29 -7.51 20.22
CA GLY A 155 -4.37 -6.86 18.91
C GLY A 155 -3.63 -7.65 17.80
N ARG A 156 -3.40 -8.96 18.01
CA ARG A 156 -2.66 -9.84 17.06
C ARG A 156 -3.59 -10.87 16.45
N ILE A 157 -3.24 -11.33 15.24
CA ILE A 157 -3.95 -12.41 14.56
C ILE A 157 -3.80 -13.68 15.39
N ASP A 158 -4.93 -14.30 15.70
CA ASP A 158 -5.01 -15.64 16.30
C ASP A 158 -5.12 -16.67 15.17
N TYR A 159 -4.04 -17.39 14.91
CA TYR A 159 -3.98 -18.38 13.84
C TYR A 159 -4.84 -19.62 14.12
N ASP A 160 -5.10 -19.95 15.39
CA ASP A 160 -5.97 -21.06 15.76
C ASP A 160 -7.44 -20.71 15.47
N GLN A 161 -7.81 -19.44 15.68
CA GLN A 161 -9.13 -18.93 15.25
C GLN A 161 -9.25 -18.96 13.72
N VAL A 162 -8.21 -18.53 12.98
CA VAL A 162 -8.21 -18.60 11.52
C VAL A 162 -8.40 -20.03 11.04
N GLU A 163 -7.69 -21.01 11.63
CA GLU A 163 -7.81 -22.42 11.26
C GLU A 163 -9.23 -22.94 11.55
N SER A 164 -9.80 -22.59 12.70
CA SER A 164 -11.16 -23.00 13.06
C SER A 164 -12.19 -22.51 12.05
N ILE A 165 -12.08 -21.24 11.61
CA ILE A 165 -12.94 -20.66 10.59
C ILE A 165 -12.76 -21.39 9.25
N VAL A 166 -11.53 -21.60 8.81
CA VAL A 166 -11.23 -22.26 7.52
C VAL A 166 -11.74 -23.69 7.52
N LYS A 167 -11.58 -24.42 8.63
CA LYS A 167 -12.10 -25.79 8.82
C LYS A 167 -13.61 -25.86 8.76
N GLU A 168 -14.31 -24.90 9.35
CA GLU A 168 -15.79 -24.85 9.38
C GLU A 168 -16.36 -24.42 8.04
N GLN A 169 -15.77 -23.40 7.42
CA GLN A 169 -16.34 -22.72 6.26
C GLN A 169 -15.91 -23.32 4.91
N HIS A 170 -14.87 -24.16 4.89
CA HIS A 170 -14.32 -24.78 3.68
C HIS A 170 -14.15 -23.78 2.51
N PRO A 171 -13.42 -22.65 2.71
CA PRO A 171 -13.34 -21.61 1.71
C PRO A 171 -12.59 -22.09 0.46
N ARG A 172 -12.92 -21.49 -0.67
CA ARG A 172 -12.13 -21.66 -1.89
C ARG A 172 -10.80 -20.92 -1.82
N ILE A 173 -10.80 -19.74 -1.16
CA ILE A 173 -9.60 -18.92 -0.94
C ILE A 173 -9.55 -18.51 0.54
N LEU A 174 -8.38 -18.71 1.16
CA LEU A 174 -7.95 -17.98 2.35
C LEU A 174 -7.10 -16.81 1.90
N LEU A 175 -7.54 -15.58 2.23
CA LEU A 175 -6.84 -14.35 1.91
C LEU A 175 -6.13 -13.79 3.13
N ALA A 176 -4.81 -13.70 3.07
CA ALA A 176 -3.98 -13.02 4.04
C ALA A 176 -3.51 -11.66 3.50
N GLY A 177 -3.34 -10.69 4.39
CA GLY A 177 -2.92 -9.33 4.04
C GLY A 177 -3.75 -8.27 4.74
N ALA A 178 -3.16 -7.12 4.96
CA ALA A 178 -3.79 -6.06 5.73
C ALA A 178 -3.34 -4.66 5.29
N SER A 179 -4.22 -3.68 5.52
CA SER A 179 -3.97 -2.25 5.27
C SER A 179 -3.61 -1.48 6.55
N ALA A 180 -3.97 -2.01 7.72
CA ALA A 180 -3.78 -1.33 9.01
C ALA A 180 -3.33 -2.29 10.13
N TYR A 181 -2.62 -3.36 9.79
CA TYR A 181 -2.07 -4.30 10.77
C TYR A 181 -0.58 -4.03 11.00
N PRO A 182 -0.17 -3.63 12.22
CA PRO A 182 1.19 -3.16 12.47
C PRO A 182 2.21 -4.28 12.74
N ARG A 183 1.80 -5.55 12.79
CA ARG A 183 2.68 -6.68 13.11
C ARG A 183 3.06 -7.51 11.89
N ALA A 184 4.13 -8.26 12.00
CA ALA A 184 4.53 -9.20 10.97
C ALA A 184 3.49 -10.30 10.77
N LEU A 185 3.26 -10.68 9.51
CA LEU A 185 2.40 -11.78 9.11
C LEU A 185 3.26 -13.05 8.94
N ASN A 186 2.76 -14.19 9.46
CA ASN A 186 3.40 -15.48 9.26
C ASN A 186 2.71 -16.21 8.09
N PHE A 187 3.29 -16.10 6.90
CA PHE A 187 2.72 -16.69 5.69
C PHE A 187 2.83 -18.20 5.64
N GLU A 188 3.82 -18.79 6.33
CA GLU A 188 3.94 -20.23 6.45
C GLU A 188 2.75 -20.83 7.21
N LYS A 189 2.35 -20.22 8.34
CA LYS A 189 1.15 -20.63 9.07
C LYS A 189 -0.13 -20.49 8.24
N PHE A 190 -0.27 -19.39 7.50
CA PHE A 190 -1.42 -19.21 6.61
C PHE A 190 -1.46 -20.29 5.51
N ALA A 191 -0.31 -20.64 4.91
CA ALA A 191 -0.22 -21.69 3.90
C ALA A 191 -0.60 -23.05 4.46
N ASP A 192 -0.06 -23.38 5.62
CA ASP A 192 -0.35 -24.62 6.36
C ASP A 192 -1.87 -24.76 6.59
N ILE A 193 -2.52 -23.72 7.08
CA ILE A 193 -3.97 -23.69 7.31
C ILE A 193 -4.73 -23.86 5.99
N ALA A 194 -4.42 -23.04 4.97
CA ALA A 194 -5.12 -23.08 3.69
C ALA A 194 -5.01 -24.47 3.04
N HIS A 195 -3.78 -24.94 2.83
CA HIS A 195 -3.53 -26.18 2.07
C HIS A 195 -4.03 -27.43 2.79
N ARG A 196 -3.92 -27.49 4.12
CA ARG A 196 -4.44 -28.62 4.93
C ARG A 196 -5.95 -28.78 4.79
N HIS A 197 -6.66 -27.68 4.55
CA HIS A 197 -8.12 -27.68 4.40
C HIS A 197 -8.58 -27.53 2.93
N GLY A 198 -7.67 -27.66 1.94
CA GLY A 198 -7.99 -27.66 0.51
C GLY A 198 -8.31 -26.29 -0.10
N ALA A 199 -7.99 -25.20 0.61
CA ALA A 199 -8.12 -23.84 0.12
C ALA A 199 -6.84 -23.37 -0.60
N LEU A 200 -6.99 -22.44 -1.56
CA LEU A 200 -5.85 -21.68 -2.07
C LEU A 200 -5.47 -20.58 -1.06
N LEU A 201 -4.16 -20.40 -0.87
CA LEU A 201 -3.67 -19.21 -0.16
C LEU A 201 -3.44 -18.07 -1.15
N MET A 202 -4.21 -17.01 -1.02
CA MET A 202 -3.97 -15.72 -1.67
C MET A 202 -3.38 -14.74 -0.65
N VAL A 203 -2.32 -14.03 -1.03
CA VAL A 203 -1.75 -12.98 -0.18
C VAL A 203 -1.78 -11.64 -0.91
N ASP A 204 -2.44 -10.65 -0.30
CA ASP A 204 -2.32 -9.24 -0.71
C ASP A 204 -1.21 -8.58 0.11
N MET A 205 -0.03 -8.44 -0.50
CA MET A 205 1.13 -7.81 0.15
C MET A 205 1.26 -6.31 -0.14
N ALA A 206 0.21 -5.65 -0.61
CA ALA A 206 0.25 -4.27 -1.10
C ALA A 206 0.95 -3.30 -0.14
N HIS A 207 0.67 -3.38 1.16
CA HIS A 207 1.29 -2.51 2.15
C HIS A 207 2.77 -2.81 2.40
N ILE A 208 3.16 -4.06 2.33
CA ILE A 208 4.50 -4.52 2.70
C ILE A 208 5.40 -4.89 1.51
N ALA A 209 4.93 -4.72 0.27
CA ALA A 209 5.67 -5.15 -0.92
C ALA A 209 7.10 -4.58 -1.00
N GLY A 210 7.29 -3.32 -0.62
CA GLY A 210 8.62 -2.72 -0.55
C GLY A 210 9.48 -3.28 0.58
N LEU A 211 8.87 -3.67 1.70
CA LEU A 211 9.58 -4.32 2.81
C LEU A 211 9.98 -5.75 2.44
N VAL A 212 9.13 -6.47 1.72
CA VAL A 212 9.46 -7.80 1.17
C VAL A 212 10.60 -7.69 0.16
N ALA A 213 10.51 -6.77 -0.80
CA ALA A 213 11.57 -6.52 -1.78
C ALA A 213 12.90 -6.10 -1.14
N GLY A 214 12.83 -5.34 -0.05
CA GLY A 214 14.01 -4.90 0.72
C GLY A 214 14.48 -5.90 1.80
N GLY A 215 13.86 -7.08 1.93
CA GLY A 215 14.25 -8.11 2.90
C GLY A 215 13.92 -7.77 4.36
N GLN A 216 12.95 -6.89 4.61
CA GLN A 216 12.54 -6.46 5.95
C GLN A 216 11.22 -7.10 6.44
N HIS A 217 10.61 -7.93 5.62
CA HIS A 217 9.43 -8.73 5.96
C HIS A 217 9.54 -10.09 5.27
N GLN A 218 8.98 -11.15 5.88
CA GLN A 218 8.87 -12.46 5.24
C GLN A 218 8.20 -12.31 3.87
N SER A 219 8.76 -12.94 2.84
CA SER A 219 8.13 -13.01 1.53
C SER A 219 6.97 -14.00 1.55
N PRO A 220 5.78 -13.63 1.02
CA PRO A 220 4.69 -14.59 0.84
C PRO A 220 4.91 -15.55 -0.34
N VAL A 221 5.78 -15.20 -1.30
CA VAL A 221 5.92 -15.91 -2.58
C VAL A 221 6.25 -17.39 -2.43
N PRO A 222 7.12 -17.85 -1.50
CA PRO A 222 7.37 -19.28 -1.33
C PRO A 222 6.18 -20.07 -0.76
N TYR A 223 5.22 -19.42 -0.14
CA TYR A 223 4.14 -20.05 0.61
C TYR A 223 2.78 -19.93 -0.09
N ALA A 224 2.51 -18.78 -0.71
CA ALA A 224 1.22 -18.50 -1.34
C ALA A 224 1.12 -19.11 -2.73
N ASP A 225 -0.10 -19.45 -3.11
CA ASP A 225 -0.43 -19.87 -4.49
C ASP A 225 -0.49 -18.66 -5.41
N ILE A 226 -1.06 -17.55 -4.90
CA ILE A 226 -1.22 -16.30 -5.63
C ILE A 226 -0.91 -15.13 -4.70
N VAL A 227 -0.11 -14.18 -5.19
CA VAL A 227 0.21 -12.95 -4.46
C VAL A 227 -0.23 -11.76 -5.30
N THR A 228 -0.98 -10.85 -4.69
CA THR A 228 -1.32 -9.56 -5.29
C THR A 228 -0.60 -8.42 -4.58
N THR A 229 -0.40 -7.33 -5.27
CA THR A 229 0.16 -6.12 -4.67
C THR A 229 -0.18 -4.86 -5.45
N THR A 230 -0.03 -3.72 -4.79
CA THR A 230 0.13 -2.41 -5.44
C THR A 230 1.60 -2.12 -5.70
N THR A 231 1.87 -1.16 -6.58
CA THR A 231 3.23 -0.74 -6.91
C THR A 231 3.64 0.60 -6.29
N HIS A 232 2.71 1.34 -5.67
CA HIS A 232 2.87 2.75 -5.27
C HIS A 232 2.96 3.02 -3.76
N LYS A 233 2.96 1.98 -2.90
CA LYS A 233 3.06 2.14 -1.44
C LYS A 233 4.53 2.04 -0.98
N THR A 234 4.85 1.07 -0.13
CA THR A 234 6.25 0.84 0.27
C THR A 234 7.18 0.53 -0.90
N LEU A 235 6.67 -0.01 -2.00
CA LEU A 235 7.45 -0.29 -3.22
C LEU A 235 7.85 0.98 -3.99
N ARG A 236 7.22 2.14 -3.72
CA ARG A 236 7.62 3.46 -4.22
C ARG A 236 7.55 3.64 -5.75
N GLY A 237 6.67 2.90 -6.42
CA GLY A 237 6.48 2.96 -7.87
C GLY A 237 5.27 3.78 -8.32
N PRO A 238 4.85 3.62 -9.59
CA PRO A 238 3.66 4.25 -10.10
C PRO A 238 2.39 3.66 -9.46
N ARG A 239 1.29 4.40 -9.47
CA ARG A 239 -0.01 3.84 -9.10
C ARG A 239 -0.40 2.73 -10.06
N GLY A 240 -0.57 1.54 -9.51
CA GLY A 240 -0.88 0.33 -10.27
C GLY A 240 -0.92 -0.89 -9.36
N GLY A 241 -1.18 -2.06 -9.95
CA GLY A 241 -1.13 -3.35 -9.29
C GLY A 241 -0.35 -4.39 -10.10
N MET A 242 -0.09 -5.53 -9.52
CA MET A 242 0.41 -6.73 -10.19
C MET A 242 0.00 -7.99 -9.45
N ILE A 243 0.12 -9.12 -10.13
CA ILE A 243 -0.14 -10.45 -9.59
C ILE A 243 1.09 -11.31 -9.83
N LEU A 244 1.49 -12.06 -8.82
CA LEU A 244 2.55 -13.05 -8.85
C LEU A 244 1.94 -14.41 -8.50
N CYS A 245 2.38 -15.49 -9.15
CA CYS A 245 1.87 -16.82 -8.81
C CYS A 245 2.86 -17.93 -9.21
N LYS A 246 2.53 -19.15 -8.82
CA LYS A 246 3.17 -20.36 -9.35
C LYS A 246 2.82 -20.53 -10.82
N GLU A 247 3.69 -21.18 -11.60
CA GLU A 247 3.51 -21.35 -13.05
C GLU A 247 2.18 -22.05 -13.40
N GLU A 248 1.77 -23.02 -12.60
CA GLU A 248 0.51 -23.76 -12.80
C GLU A 248 -0.75 -22.87 -12.85
N PHE A 249 -0.72 -21.72 -12.16
CA PHE A 249 -1.82 -20.75 -12.12
C PHE A 249 -1.72 -19.64 -13.18
N ALA A 250 -0.57 -19.51 -13.86
CA ALA A 250 -0.27 -18.40 -14.76
C ALA A 250 -1.32 -18.21 -15.87
N LYS A 251 -1.70 -19.30 -16.54
CA LYS A 251 -2.70 -19.23 -17.62
C LYS A 251 -4.06 -18.73 -17.13
N LYS A 252 -4.50 -19.24 -15.98
CA LYS A 252 -5.81 -18.90 -15.41
C LYS A 252 -5.80 -17.47 -14.86
N MET A 253 -4.73 -17.08 -14.17
CA MET A 253 -4.49 -15.73 -13.68
C MET A 253 -4.49 -14.71 -14.82
N ASN A 254 -3.75 -14.97 -15.90
CA ASN A 254 -3.72 -14.10 -17.08
C ASN A 254 -5.10 -13.91 -17.72
N SER A 255 -5.88 -15.00 -17.80
CA SER A 255 -7.26 -14.94 -18.29
C SER A 255 -8.18 -14.13 -17.37
N GLY A 256 -7.97 -14.18 -16.07
CA GLY A 256 -8.70 -13.35 -15.09
C GLY A 256 -8.41 -11.86 -15.26
N VAL A 257 -7.19 -11.49 -15.67
CA VAL A 257 -6.84 -10.10 -15.98
C VAL A 257 -7.44 -9.71 -17.33
N PHE A 258 -7.03 -10.39 -18.41
CA PHE A 258 -7.51 -10.14 -19.77
C PHE A 258 -7.96 -11.45 -20.42
N PRO A 259 -9.18 -11.55 -20.91
CA PRO A 259 -10.22 -10.50 -20.98
C PRO A 259 -11.15 -10.44 -19.75
N GLY A 260 -10.84 -11.15 -18.65
CA GLY A 260 -11.76 -11.37 -17.54
C GLY A 260 -12.24 -10.10 -16.83
N THR A 261 -11.33 -9.15 -16.57
CA THR A 261 -11.64 -7.94 -15.77
C THR A 261 -11.13 -6.65 -16.38
N GLN A 262 -10.24 -6.71 -17.35
CA GLN A 262 -9.64 -5.54 -18.02
C GLN A 262 -9.62 -5.74 -19.54
N GLY A 263 -9.53 -4.60 -20.27
CA GLY A 263 -9.22 -4.50 -21.70
C GLY A 263 -7.75 -4.10 -21.90
N GLY A 264 -7.51 -2.97 -22.60
CA GLY A 264 -6.17 -2.48 -22.93
C GLY A 264 -5.33 -2.16 -21.68
N PRO A 265 -4.10 -2.70 -21.61
CA PRO A 265 -3.18 -2.38 -20.54
C PRO A 265 -2.65 -0.94 -20.67
N LEU A 266 -2.27 -0.34 -19.55
CA LEU A 266 -1.70 1.01 -19.49
C LEU A 266 -0.19 0.93 -19.70
N MET A 267 0.28 1.03 -20.96
CA MET A 267 1.68 0.76 -21.31
C MET A 267 2.66 1.75 -20.67
N HIS A 268 2.27 3.02 -20.49
CA HIS A 268 3.04 4.02 -19.75
C HIS A 268 3.20 3.66 -18.26
N VAL A 269 2.17 3.06 -17.64
CA VAL A 269 2.24 2.58 -16.25
C VAL A 269 3.11 1.32 -16.17
N ILE A 270 3.02 0.39 -17.12
CA ILE A 270 3.85 -0.81 -17.15
C ILE A 270 5.32 -0.46 -17.30
N ALA A 271 5.66 0.50 -18.18
CA ALA A 271 7.02 1.01 -18.30
C ALA A 271 7.53 1.66 -17.00
N ALA A 272 6.68 2.43 -16.33
CA ALA A 272 7.00 3.01 -15.02
C ALA A 272 7.18 1.94 -13.92
N LYS A 273 6.40 0.84 -13.95
CA LYS A 273 6.62 -0.34 -13.09
C LYS A 273 7.98 -0.97 -13.35
N ALA A 274 8.38 -1.11 -14.62
CA ALA A 274 9.70 -1.64 -14.97
C ALA A 274 10.85 -0.80 -14.41
N ILE A 275 10.71 0.53 -14.39
CA ILE A 275 11.67 1.44 -13.74
C ILE A 275 11.67 1.22 -12.23
N CYS A 276 10.51 1.22 -11.60
CA CYS A 276 10.35 0.98 -10.17
C CYS A 276 11.01 -0.34 -9.72
N PHE A 277 10.80 -1.44 -10.44
CA PHE A 277 11.40 -2.73 -10.10
C PHE A 277 12.92 -2.70 -10.22
N ARG A 278 13.47 -2.01 -11.24
CA ARG A 278 14.91 -1.80 -11.36
C ARG A 278 15.48 -1.02 -10.18
N GLU A 279 14.79 0.03 -9.75
CA GLU A 279 15.18 0.80 -8.55
C GLU A 279 15.11 -0.05 -7.29
N ALA A 280 14.04 -0.88 -7.15
CA ALA A 280 13.86 -1.76 -6.00
C ALA A 280 14.90 -2.90 -5.90
N MET A 281 15.54 -3.27 -7.00
CA MET A 281 16.64 -4.24 -7.04
C MET A 281 17.99 -3.65 -6.57
N GLN A 282 18.11 -2.34 -6.39
CA GLN A 282 19.36 -1.71 -5.98
C GLN A 282 19.61 -1.84 -4.48
N PRO A 283 20.89 -1.89 -4.03
CA PRO A 283 21.22 -1.92 -2.59
C PRO A 283 20.60 -0.76 -1.81
N SER A 284 20.56 0.44 -2.39
CA SER A 284 19.94 1.62 -1.76
C SER A 284 18.46 1.45 -1.43
N PHE A 285 17.75 0.57 -2.12
CA PHE A 285 16.37 0.26 -1.80
C PHE A 285 16.25 -0.61 -0.54
N ARG A 286 17.20 -1.52 -0.32
CA ARG A 286 17.29 -2.29 0.94
C ARG A 286 17.54 -1.37 2.12
N ASP A 287 18.42 -0.38 1.94
CA ASP A 287 18.71 0.64 2.96
C ASP A 287 17.45 1.47 3.27
N TYR A 288 16.70 1.88 2.23
CA TYR A 288 15.43 2.57 2.39
C TYR A 288 14.40 1.71 3.16
N ALA A 289 14.23 0.44 2.81
CA ALA A 289 13.28 -0.45 3.48
C ALA A 289 13.65 -0.66 4.96
N ALA A 290 14.94 -0.89 5.25
CA ALA A 290 15.44 -1.02 6.62
C ALA A 290 15.22 0.28 7.42
N GLN A 291 15.52 1.43 6.81
CA GLN A 291 15.30 2.72 7.45
C GLN A 291 13.81 3.01 7.71
N THR A 292 12.93 2.57 6.82
CA THR A 292 11.48 2.72 7.00
C THR A 292 11.00 2.03 8.27
N VAL A 293 11.45 0.80 8.50
CA VAL A 293 11.11 0.03 9.72
C VAL A 293 11.73 0.66 10.96
N LYS A 294 12.99 1.11 10.91
CA LYS A 294 13.65 1.81 12.03
C LYS A 294 12.92 3.09 12.41
N ASN A 295 12.55 3.88 11.41
CA ASN A 295 11.77 5.11 11.63
C ASN A 295 10.39 4.81 12.23
N ALA A 296 9.70 3.77 11.75
CA ALA A 296 8.41 3.38 12.31
C ALA A 296 8.53 2.96 13.78
N LYS A 297 9.55 2.16 14.11
CA LYS A 297 9.81 1.78 15.50
C LYS A 297 10.13 2.98 16.36
N ALA A 298 11.02 3.87 15.93
CA ALA A 298 11.39 5.08 16.68
C ALA A 298 10.19 6.02 16.90
N LEU A 299 9.32 6.16 15.90
CA LEU A 299 8.09 6.95 15.99
C LEU A 299 7.09 6.30 16.96
N ALA A 300 6.91 5.00 16.90
CA ALA A 300 6.04 4.24 17.79
C ALA A 300 6.51 4.37 19.27
N ASP A 301 7.79 4.13 19.52
CA ASP A 301 8.38 4.25 20.86
C ASP A 301 8.22 5.70 21.40
N ALA A 302 8.39 6.71 20.53
CA ALA A 302 8.24 8.12 20.90
C ALA A 302 6.78 8.52 21.20
N LEU A 303 5.81 7.96 20.48
CA LEU A 303 4.38 8.17 20.75
C LEU A 303 3.94 7.49 22.05
N LEU A 304 4.37 6.25 22.28
CA LEU A 304 4.13 5.52 23.54
C LEU A 304 4.65 6.29 24.75
N ALA A 305 5.87 6.83 24.64
CA ALA A 305 6.47 7.64 25.71
C ALA A 305 5.70 8.95 26.02
N ARG A 306 4.84 9.38 25.10
CA ARG A 306 3.95 10.56 25.24
C ARG A 306 2.51 10.20 25.62
N GLY A 307 2.26 8.94 25.95
CA GLY A 307 0.94 8.49 26.42
C GLY A 307 -0.07 8.13 25.34
N PHE A 308 0.36 7.99 24.08
CA PHE A 308 -0.47 7.33 23.08
C PHE A 308 -0.58 5.83 23.39
N ASP A 309 -1.72 5.26 23.12
CA ASP A 309 -1.89 3.80 23.07
C ASP A 309 -1.75 3.33 21.61
N LEU A 310 -0.96 2.28 21.39
CA LEU A 310 -0.77 1.71 20.06
C LEU A 310 -1.38 0.31 20.00
N VAL A 311 -2.27 0.07 19.04
CA VAL A 311 -2.84 -1.24 18.79
C VAL A 311 -1.72 -2.27 18.67
N SER A 312 -1.84 -3.38 19.40
CA SER A 312 -0.83 -4.42 19.57
C SER A 312 0.49 -3.98 20.24
N GLY A 313 0.55 -2.81 20.88
CA GLY A 313 1.69 -2.33 21.64
C GLY A 313 2.89 -1.88 20.80
N GLY A 314 2.72 -1.53 19.53
CA GLY A 314 3.81 -1.04 18.67
C GLY A 314 3.77 -1.56 17.24
N THR A 315 4.94 -1.64 16.57
CA THR A 315 5.02 -2.04 15.16
C THR A 315 6.24 -2.92 14.85
N ASP A 316 6.07 -3.81 13.87
CA ASP A 316 7.13 -4.62 13.27
C ASP A 316 7.39 -4.22 11.80
N ASN A 317 6.63 -3.26 11.25
CA ASN A 317 6.69 -2.88 9.82
C ASN A 317 6.77 -1.35 9.64
N HIS A 318 6.11 -0.79 8.63
CA HIS A 318 6.18 0.63 8.25
C HIS A 318 5.06 1.50 8.83
N LEU A 319 4.11 0.92 9.53
CA LEU A 319 2.94 1.63 10.05
C LEU A 319 2.66 1.30 11.51
N MET A 320 1.93 2.17 12.16
CA MET A 320 1.32 1.98 13.46
C MET A 320 -0.12 2.48 13.45
N LEU A 321 -0.95 1.92 14.33
CA LEU A 321 -2.32 2.33 14.54
C LEU A 321 -2.45 2.80 15.99
N ALA A 322 -2.70 4.09 16.19
CA ALA A 322 -2.87 4.67 17.50
C ALA A 322 -4.35 4.71 17.89
N ASP A 323 -4.65 4.25 19.12
CA ASP A 323 -5.92 4.44 19.78
C ASP A 323 -5.91 5.81 20.49
N LEU A 324 -6.86 6.65 20.12
CA LEU A 324 -6.93 8.03 20.59
C LEU A 324 -7.88 8.24 21.78
N ARG A 325 -8.55 7.17 22.21
CA ARG A 325 -9.49 7.26 23.35
C ARG A 325 -8.86 7.76 24.66
N PRO A 326 -7.62 7.37 25.00
CA PRO A 326 -6.93 7.92 26.18
C PRO A 326 -6.66 9.43 26.11
N LEU A 327 -6.59 9.98 24.90
CA LEU A 327 -6.37 11.42 24.66
C LEU A 327 -7.68 12.21 24.47
N HIS A 328 -8.83 11.54 24.61
CA HIS A 328 -10.17 12.14 24.46
C HIS A 328 -10.38 12.91 23.13
N ILE A 329 -9.78 12.43 22.05
CA ILE A 329 -9.91 12.99 20.71
C ILE A 329 -10.30 11.90 19.70
N THR A 330 -11.11 12.23 18.69
CA THR A 330 -11.48 11.30 17.63
C THR A 330 -10.45 11.30 16.50
N GLY A 331 -10.42 10.21 15.72
CA GLY A 331 -9.58 10.12 14.54
C GLY A 331 -9.87 11.23 13.53
N LYS A 332 -11.16 11.58 13.33
CA LYS A 332 -11.58 12.67 12.45
C LYS A 332 -11.02 14.02 12.90
N GLU A 333 -11.11 14.30 14.19
CA GLU A 333 -10.64 15.58 14.71
C GLU A 333 -9.11 15.69 14.68
N LEU A 334 -8.39 14.64 15.08
CA LEU A 334 -6.93 14.65 15.00
C LEU A 334 -6.44 14.76 13.55
N GLN A 335 -7.06 14.03 12.61
CA GLN A 335 -6.74 14.18 11.19
C GLN A 335 -6.88 15.63 10.72
N ARG A 336 -7.98 16.30 11.04
CA ARG A 336 -8.22 17.72 10.69
C ARG A 336 -7.13 18.63 11.24
N ARG A 337 -6.82 18.50 12.55
CA ARG A 337 -5.80 19.32 13.22
C ARG A 337 -4.40 19.08 12.64
N LEU A 338 -4.06 17.84 12.32
CA LEU A 338 -2.79 17.49 11.68
C LEU A 338 -2.67 18.11 10.29
N ASP A 339 -3.73 18.02 9.46
CA ASP A 339 -3.74 18.64 8.13
C ASP A 339 -3.50 20.16 8.20
N GLU A 340 -4.13 20.84 9.15
CA GLU A 340 -3.90 22.27 9.41
C GLU A 340 -2.47 22.57 9.88
N ASN A 341 -1.81 21.62 10.50
CA ASN A 341 -0.41 21.69 10.95
C ASN A 341 0.59 21.15 9.93
N TYR A 342 0.17 20.95 8.68
CA TYR A 342 1.00 20.43 7.58
C TYR A 342 1.52 19.01 7.81
N ILE A 343 0.79 18.20 8.56
CA ILE A 343 1.04 16.78 8.79
C ILE A 343 -0.13 15.99 8.20
N THR A 344 0.13 15.19 7.20
CA THR A 344 -0.90 14.43 6.50
C THR A 344 -0.94 12.99 7.05
N ALA A 345 -2.06 12.61 7.67
CA ALA A 345 -2.32 11.26 8.17
C ALA A 345 -3.80 10.89 7.92
N ASN A 346 -4.19 9.66 8.13
CA ASN A 346 -5.59 9.27 7.95
C ASN A 346 -6.21 8.69 9.23
N LYS A 347 -7.43 9.12 9.54
CA LYS A 347 -8.25 8.45 10.54
C LYS A 347 -8.45 6.98 10.16
N ASN A 348 -8.51 6.11 11.15
CA ASN A 348 -8.67 4.67 10.94
C ASN A 348 -9.45 4.06 12.11
N ALA A 349 -10.34 3.12 11.83
CA ALA A 349 -10.96 2.34 12.89
C ALA A 349 -9.89 1.52 13.64
N ILE A 350 -10.09 1.33 14.92
CA ILE A 350 -9.35 0.39 15.75
C ILE A 350 -10.17 -0.90 15.93
N PRO A 351 -9.58 -2.03 16.32
CA PRO A 351 -10.35 -3.22 16.66
C PRO A 351 -11.40 -2.92 17.73
N ASN A 352 -12.65 -3.36 17.48
CA ASN A 352 -13.81 -3.05 18.33
C ASN A 352 -14.05 -1.54 18.54
N ASP A 353 -13.87 -0.75 17.50
CA ASP A 353 -14.05 0.70 17.55
C ASP A 353 -15.52 1.05 17.91
N PRO A 354 -15.77 1.83 18.99
CA PRO A 354 -17.12 2.26 19.34
C PRO A 354 -17.67 3.35 18.41
N GLU A 355 -16.81 4.00 17.64
CA GLU A 355 -17.17 5.12 16.77
C GLU A 355 -17.60 4.64 15.38
N ARG A 356 -18.38 5.48 14.70
CA ARG A 356 -18.78 5.22 13.32
C ARG A 356 -17.59 5.34 12.35
N PRO A 357 -17.60 4.67 11.19
CA PRO A 357 -16.46 4.65 10.23
C PRO A 357 -15.99 6.04 9.76
N PHE A 358 -16.86 7.06 9.75
CA PHE A 358 -16.50 8.43 9.35
C PHE A 358 -15.91 9.28 10.50
N VAL A 359 -15.95 8.79 11.74
CA VAL A 359 -15.39 9.44 12.93
C VAL A 359 -14.13 8.74 13.37
N THR A 360 -14.21 7.46 13.69
CA THR A 360 -13.17 6.56 14.20
C THR A 360 -12.52 6.99 15.51
N SER A 361 -12.04 6.04 16.28
CA SER A 361 -11.28 6.28 17.51
C SER A 361 -9.78 6.21 17.30
N GLY A 362 -9.31 5.97 16.09
CA GLY A 362 -7.89 5.80 15.81
C GLY A 362 -7.37 6.63 14.64
N ILE A 363 -6.03 6.67 14.57
CA ILE A 363 -5.29 7.24 13.45
C ILE A 363 -4.20 6.28 13.01
N ARG A 364 -4.07 6.07 11.69
CA ARG A 364 -2.99 5.29 11.10
C ARG A 364 -1.86 6.22 10.67
N ILE A 365 -0.64 5.88 11.07
CA ILE A 365 0.57 6.63 10.80
C ILE A 365 1.59 5.70 10.17
N GLY A 366 2.31 6.16 9.15
CA GLY A 366 3.34 5.39 8.47
C GLY A 366 4.56 6.23 8.09
N THR A 367 5.67 5.56 7.82
CA THR A 367 6.97 6.21 7.62
C THR A 367 7.57 6.09 6.21
N PRO A 368 6.94 5.47 5.18
CA PRO A 368 7.58 5.31 3.88
C PRO A 368 7.95 6.64 3.20
N ALA A 369 7.03 7.59 3.15
CA ALA A 369 7.24 8.87 2.46
C ALA A 369 8.29 9.74 3.16
N VAL A 370 8.24 9.87 4.49
CA VAL A 370 9.25 10.62 5.26
C VAL A 370 10.62 9.95 5.18
N THR A 371 10.70 8.62 5.09
CA THR A 371 11.96 7.90 4.88
C THR A 371 12.51 8.14 3.48
N THR A 372 11.68 8.11 2.44
CA THR A 372 12.09 8.47 1.07
C THR A 372 12.59 9.91 1.01
N ARG A 373 12.00 10.80 1.78
CA ARG A 373 12.41 12.20 1.92
C ARG A 373 13.80 12.35 2.55
N GLY A 374 14.25 11.38 3.37
CA GLY A 374 15.56 11.35 4.00
C GLY A 374 15.57 11.47 5.52
N LEU A 375 14.40 11.53 6.17
CA LEU A 375 14.30 11.61 7.63
C LEU A 375 14.79 10.31 8.29
N ARG A 376 15.29 10.45 9.52
CA ARG A 376 15.89 9.37 10.32
C ARG A 376 15.24 9.30 11.71
N GLU A 377 15.68 8.34 12.53
CA GLU A 377 15.13 8.06 13.86
C GLU A 377 15.08 9.30 14.77
N ALA A 378 16.11 10.15 14.72
CA ALA A 378 16.13 11.39 15.52
C ALA A 378 15.02 12.37 15.13
N ASP A 379 14.66 12.43 13.83
CA ASP A 379 13.58 13.28 13.35
C ASP A 379 12.21 12.75 13.80
N MET A 380 12.10 11.43 14.08
CA MET A 380 10.86 10.81 14.56
C MET A 380 10.44 11.29 15.95
N GLN A 381 11.41 11.64 16.81
CA GLN A 381 11.12 12.26 18.11
C GLN A 381 10.43 13.62 17.95
N THR A 382 10.92 14.41 16.98
CA THR A 382 10.32 15.72 16.65
C THR A 382 8.92 15.56 16.06
N ILE A 383 8.73 14.59 15.17
CA ILE A 383 7.40 14.30 14.58
C ILE A 383 6.42 13.85 15.67
N ALA A 384 6.84 12.95 16.56
CA ALA A 384 6.00 12.50 17.68
C ALA A 384 5.59 13.67 18.60
N GLN A 385 6.52 14.62 18.85
CA GLN A 385 6.19 15.82 19.61
C GLN A 385 5.15 16.69 18.88
N CYS A 386 5.33 16.93 17.59
CA CYS A 386 4.36 17.68 16.78
C CYS A 386 2.96 17.03 16.78
N ILE A 387 2.90 15.70 16.71
CA ILE A 387 1.62 14.96 16.76
C ILE A 387 0.98 15.09 18.14
N TYR A 388 1.78 14.95 19.22
CA TYR A 388 1.32 15.08 20.59
C TYR A 388 0.76 16.48 20.87
N ASP A 389 1.53 17.52 20.55
CA ASP A 389 1.13 18.93 20.73
C ASP A 389 -0.17 19.23 19.94
N THR A 390 -0.25 18.75 18.71
CA THR A 390 -1.46 18.88 17.87
C THR A 390 -2.68 18.17 18.49
N ALA A 391 -2.49 17.03 19.14
CA ALA A 391 -3.55 16.27 19.77
C ALA A 391 -4.05 16.94 21.06
N THR A 392 -3.12 17.46 21.91
CA THR A 392 -3.40 17.86 23.29
C THR A 392 -3.59 19.37 23.48
N ASP A 393 -2.88 20.20 22.73
CA ASP A 393 -2.96 21.67 22.81
C ASP A 393 -2.84 22.30 21.41
N PHE A 394 -3.87 22.08 20.59
CA PHE A 394 -3.87 22.50 19.19
C PHE A 394 -3.70 24.02 19.04
N GLU A 395 -4.48 24.81 19.75
CA GLU A 395 -4.49 26.27 19.60
C GLU A 395 -3.20 26.92 20.13
N GLY A 396 -2.69 26.42 21.27
CA GLY A 396 -1.49 26.96 21.88
C GLY A 396 -0.19 26.62 21.14
N THR A 397 -0.18 25.51 20.39
CA THR A 397 1.05 25.01 19.77
C THR A 397 1.09 25.11 18.23
N GLN A 398 -0.03 25.46 17.58
CA GLN A 398 -0.18 25.42 16.12
C GLN A 398 0.96 26.12 15.36
N GLU A 399 1.29 27.35 15.76
CA GLU A 399 2.33 28.12 15.08
C GLU A 399 3.71 27.48 15.23
N GLN A 400 4.02 26.96 16.42
CA GLN A 400 5.28 26.26 16.68
C GLN A 400 5.38 24.96 15.87
N VAL A 401 4.31 24.17 15.84
CA VAL A 401 4.27 22.92 15.07
C VAL A 401 4.48 23.20 13.58
N ARG A 402 3.77 24.17 13.00
CA ARG A 402 3.94 24.57 11.60
C ARG A 402 5.38 25.01 11.30
N ARG A 403 6.01 25.80 12.16
CA ARG A 403 7.42 26.20 12.00
C ARG A 403 8.34 24.98 12.03
N THR A 404 8.12 24.05 12.95
CA THR A 404 8.91 22.82 13.08
C THR A 404 8.77 21.93 11.84
N VAL A 405 7.54 21.73 11.36
CA VAL A 405 7.27 20.97 10.12
C VAL A 405 7.97 21.62 8.93
N CYS A 406 7.84 22.94 8.76
CA CYS A 406 8.50 23.66 7.67
C CYS A 406 10.04 23.55 7.75
N ALA A 407 10.61 23.60 8.94
CA ALA A 407 12.06 23.42 9.13
C ALA A 407 12.52 22.01 8.74
N LEU A 408 11.78 20.96 9.17
CA LEU A 408 12.07 19.57 8.78
C LEU A 408 11.98 19.38 7.26
N THR A 409 10.91 19.87 6.65
CA THR A 409 10.70 19.69 5.19
C THR A 409 11.69 20.49 4.37
N ALA A 410 12.16 21.65 4.83
CA ALA A 410 13.22 22.40 4.19
C ALA A 410 14.60 21.71 4.29
N LYS A 411 14.87 21.03 5.39
CA LYS A 411 16.10 20.22 5.57
C LYS A 411 16.13 19.00 4.61
N TYR A 412 14.98 18.47 4.27
CA TYR A 412 14.83 17.28 3.42
C TYR A 412 13.91 17.58 2.23
N PRO A 413 14.31 18.40 1.27
CA PRO A 413 13.45 18.80 0.16
C PRO A 413 13.21 17.64 -0.81
N ILE A 414 12.01 17.58 -1.39
CA ILE A 414 11.66 16.65 -2.46
C ILE A 414 11.52 17.40 -3.78
N TYR A 415 11.88 16.75 -4.89
CA TYR A 415 11.78 17.29 -6.23
C TYR A 415 12.48 18.67 -6.39
N ALA A 416 13.57 18.88 -5.64
CA ALA A 416 14.38 20.10 -5.67
C ALA A 416 15.25 20.20 -6.95
#